data_91a28a5bac929b63ea6a4eab7cab55e5
#
_entry.id   91a28a5bac929b63ea6a4eab7cab55e5
#
_cell.length_a   1.000
_cell.length_b   1.000
_cell.length_c   1.000
_cell.angle_alpha   90.00
_cell.angle_beta   90.00
_cell.angle_gamma   90.00
#
_symmetry.space_group_name_H-M   'P 1'
#
loop_
_entity.id
_entity.type
_entity.pdbx_description
1 polymer ?
#
loop_
_entity_poly.entity_id
_entity_poly.type
_entity_poly.pdbx_seq_one_letter_code
_entity_poly.pdbx_strand_id
1 'polypeptide(L)'
;TLLRELFEEVSRHEVGMDVLTKLLNRRFLPTIFKREIAHANRTGTPLSVLIIDVDKFKEINDTWGHNTGDEILRKVSQAFYDNVRSSDYVFRYGGDEFIIVLTEASENETLRTAERIRSRVEKTKLKAANGEDIALSLSIGAAMFNGHPDYERLIQIADEALYIAKIRGRNRVELWKASL
;
A
#
# COMPACT_ATOMS: atom_id res chain seq x y z
N THR A 1 8.73 35.27 -1.99
CA THR A 1 8.42 35.60 -0.60
C THR A 1 7.92 34.38 0.13
N LEU A 2 8.23 34.27 1.41
CA LEU A 2 7.93 33.12 2.30
C LEU A 2 6.47 32.66 2.19
N LEU A 3 5.53 33.57 2.02
CA LEU A 3 4.10 33.27 1.90
C LEU A 3 3.76 32.53 0.60
N ARG A 4 4.45 32.86 -0.49
CA ARG A 4 4.29 32.19 -1.78
C ARG A 4 4.90 30.79 -1.77
N GLU A 5 6.05 30.64 -1.13
CA GLU A 5 6.72 29.35 -0.96
C GLU A 5 5.89 28.41 -0.06
N LEU A 6 5.35 28.93 1.05
CA LEU A 6 4.42 28.20 1.90
C LEU A 6 3.13 27.82 1.17
N PHE A 7 2.56 28.71 0.37
CA PHE A 7 1.35 28.42 -0.41
C PHE A 7 1.62 27.38 -1.51
N GLU A 8 2.77 27.47 -2.19
CA GLU A 8 3.20 26.47 -3.19
C GLU A 8 3.52 25.12 -2.53
N GLU A 9 4.03 25.11 -1.30
CA GLU A 9 4.31 23.91 -0.52
C GLU A 9 3.01 23.25 -0.01
N VAL A 10 2.07 24.03 0.51
CA VAL A 10 0.73 23.55 0.91
C VAL A 10 -0.05 23.07 -0.30
N SER A 11 -0.05 23.79 -1.41
CA SER A 11 -0.73 23.40 -2.63
C SER A 11 -0.10 22.13 -3.25
N ARG A 12 1.22 21.97 -3.16
CA ARG A 12 1.89 20.72 -3.55
C ARG A 12 1.50 19.54 -2.64
N HIS A 13 1.34 19.77 -1.34
CA HIS A 13 0.88 18.76 -0.39
C HIS A 13 -0.58 18.37 -0.64
N GLU A 14 -1.46 19.34 -0.86
CA GLU A 14 -2.88 19.06 -1.12
C GLU A 14 -3.12 18.37 -2.46
N VAL A 15 -2.39 18.75 -3.52
CA VAL A 15 -2.45 18.10 -4.85
C VAL A 15 -1.80 16.71 -4.85
N GLY A 16 -0.96 16.43 -3.86
CA GLY A 16 -0.20 15.20 -3.74
C GLY A 16 -0.83 14.11 -2.91
N MET A 17 -1.92 14.41 -2.21
CA MET A 17 -2.59 13.47 -1.30
C MET A 17 -3.97 13.08 -1.84
N ASP A 18 -4.32 11.81 -1.63
CA ASP A 18 -5.68 11.34 -1.88
C ASP A 18 -6.65 11.94 -0.87
N VAL A 19 -7.71 12.56 -1.35
CA VAL A 19 -8.66 13.30 -0.51
C VAL A 19 -9.37 12.39 0.49
N LEU A 20 -9.72 11.18 0.09
CA LEU A 20 -10.47 10.24 0.92
C LEU A 20 -9.60 9.63 2.02
N THR A 21 -8.43 9.13 1.66
CA THR A 21 -7.58 8.33 2.55
C THR A 21 -6.43 9.12 3.17
N LYS A 22 -6.14 10.31 2.65
CA LYS A 22 -4.97 11.14 3.03
C LYS A 22 -3.62 10.46 2.78
N LEU A 23 -3.61 9.41 1.97
CA LEU A 23 -2.40 8.75 1.49
C LEU A 23 -1.78 9.56 0.35
N LEU A 24 -0.52 9.28 0.04
CA LEU A 24 0.15 9.87 -1.11
C LEU A 24 -0.57 9.45 -2.41
N ASN A 25 -0.64 10.39 -3.35
CA ASN A 25 -1.18 10.13 -4.68
C ASN A 25 -0.15 9.36 -5.52
N ARG A 26 -0.62 8.48 -6.41
CA ARG A 26 0.23 7.71 -7.34
C ARG A 26 1.19 8.58 -8.19
N ARG A 27 0.91 9.85 -8.37
CA ARG A 27 1.78 10.79 -9.10
C ARG A 27 3.17 10.92 -8.53
N PHE A 28 3.33 10.70 -7.21
CA PHE A 28 4.63 10.76 -6.54
C PHE A 28 5.46 9.47 -6.63
N LEU A 29 4.89 8.39 -7.12
CA LEU A 29 5.61 7.12 -7.26
C LEU A 29 6.94 7.27 -8.00
N PRO A 30 7.01 7.87 -9.21
CA PRO A 30 8.27 7.98 -9.94
C PRO A 30 9.33 8.72 -9.14
N THR A 31 8.97 9.83 -8.54
CA THR A 31 9.91 10.68 -7.78
C THR A 31 10.44 9.95 -6.54
N ILE A 32 9.56 9.29 -5.79
CA ILE A 32 9.94 8.58 -4.56
C ILE A 32 10.75 7.33 -4.88
N PHE A 33 10.35 6.53 -5.85
CA PHE A 33 11.13 5.36 -6.26
C PHE A 33 12.51 5.72 -6.77
N LYS A 34 12.63 6.76 -7.60
CA LYS A 34 13.92 7.25 -8.10
C LYS A 34 14.86 7.62 -6.95
N ARG A 35 14.33 8.33 -5.95
CA ARG A 35 15.07 8.73 -4.76
C ARG A 35 15.49 7.53 -3.92
N GLU A 36 14.57 6.64 -3.60
CA GLU A 36 14.82 5.52 -2.69
C GLU A 36 15.68 4.42 -3.34
N ILE A 37 15.53 4.18 -4.64
CA ILE A 37 16.43 3.28 -5.39
C ILE A 37 17.85 3.84 -5.41
N ALA A 38 18.02 5.14 -5.66
CA ALA A 38 19.33 5.78 -5.62
C ALA A 38 19.97 5.68 -4.21
N HIS A 39 19.17 5.86 -3.17
CA HIS A 39 19.62 5.69 -1.78
C HIS A 39 20.04 4.24 -1.50
N ALA A 40 19.21 3.27 -1.85
CA ALA A 40 19.49 1.84 -1.65
C ALA A 40 20.77 1.40 -2.40
N ASN A 41 20.95 1.85 -3.64
CA ASN A 41 22.15 1.57 -4.42
C ASN A 41 23.42 2.18 -3.80
N ARG A 42 23.32 3.40 -3.26
CA ARG A 42 24.46 4.08 -2.63
C ARG A 42 24.85 3.47 -1.29
N THR A 43 23.88 3.08 -0.50
CA THR A 43 24.09 2.62 0.89
C THR A 43 24.17 1.10 1.01
N GLY A 44 23.72 0.36 -0.01
CA GLY A 44 23.58 -1.10 0.07
C GLY A 44 22.46 -1.55 1.00
N THR A 45 21.55 -0.66 1.38
CA THR A 45 20.42 -0.99 2.25
C THR A 45 19.28 -1.63 1.48
N PRO A 46 18.52 -2.55 2.10
CA PRO A 46 17.39 -3.20 1.44
C PRO A 46 16.23 -2.21 1.23
N LEU A 47 15.50 -2.42 0.15
CA LEU A 47 14.29 -1.70 -0.20
C LEU A 47 13.24 -2.72 -0.66
N SER A 48 12.00 -2.53 -0.27
CA SER A 48 10.92 -3.43 -0.69
C SER A 48 9.63 -2.67 -1.00
N VAL A 49 8.74 -3.36 -1.69
CA VAL A 49 7.43 -2.85 -2.03
C VAL A 49 6.35 -3.87 -1.69
N LEU A 50 5.24 -3.39 -1.17
CA LEU A 50 4.01 -4.13 -1.02
C LEU A 50 2.98 -3.57 -1.98
N ILE A 51 2.31 -4.44 -2.74
CA ILE A 51 1.12 -4.10 -3.50
C ILE A 51 -0.06 -4.78 -2.83
N ILE A 52 -1.07 -3.99 -2.50
CA ILE A 52 -2.16 -4.40 -1.63
C ILE A 52 -3.49 -4.13 -2.31
N ASP A 53 -4.39 -5.10 -2.21
CA ASP A 53 -5.75 -5.00 -2.70
C ASP A 53 -6.74 -5.40 -1.61
N VAL A 54 -7.83 -4.66 -1.48
CA VAL A 54 -8.92 -5.00 -0.56
C VAL A 54 -9.75 -6.11 -1.19
N ASP A 55 -9.79 -7.26 -0.55
CA ASP A 55 -10.49 -8.44 -1.07
C ASP A 55 -11.99 -8.16 -1.24
N LYS A 56 -12.52 -8.49 -2.42
CA LYS A 56 -13.94 -8.37 -2.75
C LYS A 56 -14.54 -6.96 -2.55
N PHE A 57 -13.74 -5.93 -2.71
CA PHE A 57 -14.17 -4.55 -2.46
C PHE A 57 -15.38 -4.14 -3.32
N LYS A 58 -15.41 -4.55 -4.59
CA LYS A 58 -16.55 -4.31 -5.46
C LYS A 58 -17.83 -4.96 -4.93
N GLU A 59 -17.76 -6.20 -4.48
CA GLU A 59 -18.92 -6.91 -3.89
C GLU A 59 -19.42 -6.19 -2.62
N ILE A 60 -18.50 -5.66 -1.81
CA ILE A 60 -18.83 -4.88 -0.61
C ILE A 60 -19.56 -3.59 -0.99
N ASN A 61 -19.07 -2.85 -1.99
CA ASN A 61 -19.76 -1.65 -2.50
C ASN A 61 -21.14 -1.98 -3.06
N ASP A 62 -21.26 -3.04 -3.83
CA ASP A 62 -22.52 -3.47 -4.44
C ASP A 62 -23.55 -3.89 -3.36
N THR A 63 -23.09 -4.49 -2.27
CA THR A 63 -23.97 -4.97 -1.17
C THR A 63 -24.30 -3.86 -0.17
N TRP A 64 -23.31 -3.06 0.25
CA TRP A 64 -23.41 -2.14 1.38
C TRP A 64 -23.36 -0.66 1.00
N GLY A 65 -23.09 -0.35 -0.26
CA GLY A 65 -23.01 1.00 -0.80
C GLY A 65 -21.63 1.64 -0.73
N HIS A 66 -21.47 2.71 -1.51
CA HIS A 66 -20.18 3.41 -1.65
C HIS A 66 -19.72 4.11 -0.36
N ASN A 67 -20.63 4.59 0.47
CA ASN A 67 -20.28 5.20 1.76
C ASN A 67 -19.61 4.20 2.70
N THR A 68 -20.08 2.96 2.70
CA THR A 68 -19.44 1.86 3.45
C THR A 68 -18.06 1.54 2.86
N GLY A 69 -17.96 1.48 1.53
CA GLY A 69 -16.66 1.32 0.86
C GLY A 69 -15.67 2.42 1.22
N ASP A 70 -16.09 3.66 1.25
CA ASP A 70 -15.25 4.79 1.67
C ASP A 70 -14.77 4.67 3.12
N GLU A 71 -15.65 4.26 4.02
CA GLU A 71 -15.28 3.99 5.40
C GLU A 71 -14.25 2.87 5.53
N ILE A 72 -14.40 1.81 4.75
CA ILE A 72 -13.44 0.70 4.68
C ILE A 72 -12.07 1.20 4.22
N LEU A 73 -12.02 2.00 3.15
CA LEU A 73 -10.76 2.55 2.64
C LEU A 73 -10.06 3.44 3.68
N ARG A 74 -10.80 4.22 4.47
CA ARG A 74 -10.24 5.01 5.57
C ARG A 74 -9.67 4.13 6.67
N LYS A 75 -10.39 3.08 7.07
CA LYS A 75 -9.94 2.13 8.12
C LYS A 75 -8.70 1.35 7.68
N VAL A 76 -8.68 0.87 6.44
CA VAL A 76 -7.53 0.18 5.86
C VAL A 76 -6.32 1.12 5.80
N SER A 77 -6.51 2.35 5.37
CA SER A 77 -5.44 3.37 5.32
C SER A 77 -4.87 3.67 6.70
N GLN A 78 -5.72 3.75 7.72
CA GLN A 78 -5.28 3.91 9.11
C GLN A 78 -4.44 2.71 9.58
N ALA A 79 -4.84 1.49 9.21
CA ALA A 79 -4.06 0.29 9.52
C ALA A 79 -2.68 0.31 8.85
N PHE A 80 -2.54 0.88 7.67
CA PHE A 80 -1.24 1.08 7.04
C PHE A 80 -0.37 2.02 7.86
N TYR A 81 -0.85 3.21 8.16
CA TYR A 81 -0.12 4.21 8.95
C TYR A 81 0.32 3.69 10.31
N ASP A 82 -0.53 2.94 10.99
CA ASP A 82 -0.24 2.40 12.32
C ASP A 82 0.85 1.31 12.29
N ASN A 83 1.16 0.76 11.12
CA ASN A 83 2.06 -0.38 10.98
C ASN A 83 3.32 -0.11 10.15
N VAL A 84 3.50 1.09 9.64
CA VAL A 84 4.70 1.51 8.91
C VAL A 84 5.48 2.56 9.71
N ARG A 85 6.76 2.72 9.37
CA ARG A 85 7.63 3.73 9.96
C ARG A 85 7.45 5.08 9.25
N SER A 86 7.88 6.17 9.90
CA SER A 86 7.84 7.53 9.30
C SER A 86 8.68 7.65 8.03
N SER A 87 9.68 6.78 7.85
CA SER A 87 10.52 6.69 6.66
C SER A 87 9.91 5.91 5.50
N ASP A 88 8.80 5.21 5.75
CA ASP A 88 8.08 4.44 4.74
C ASP A 88 7.05 5.31 4.02
N TYR A 89 6.62 4.86 2.84
CA TYR A 89 5.67 5.59 2.02
C TYR A 89 4.44 4.75 1.75
N VAL A 90 3.26 5.37 1.84
CA VAL A 90 1.98 4.73 1.57
C VAL A 90 1.24 5.51 0.49
N PHE A 91 0.90 4.84 -0.61
CA PHE A 91 0.21 5.41 -1.76
C PHE A 91 -1.15 4.75 -1.97
N ARG A 92 -2.12 5.56 -2.36
CA ARG A 92 -3.30 5.04 -3.03
C ARG A 92 -3.01 4.94 -4.53
N TYR A 93 -2.93 3.71 -5.04
CA TYR A 93 -2.57 3.44 -6.43
C TYR A 93 -3.78 3.40 -7.36
N GLY A 94 -4.87 2.82 -6.90
CA GLY A 94 -6.16 2.72 -7.58
C GLY A 94 -7.32 2.90 -6.62
N GLY A 95 -8.52 2.51 -7.00
CA GLY A 95 -9.72 2.62 -6.17
C GLY A 95 -9.57 1.89 -4.83
N ASP A 96 -9.21 0.63 -4.87
CA ASP A 96 -8.99 -0.29 -3.75
C ASP A 96 -7.58 -0.90 -3.73
N GLU A 97 -6.66 -0.32 -4.50
CA GLU A 97 -5.27 -0.74 -4.60
C GLU A 97 -4.34 0.27 -3.94
N PHE A 98 -3.35 -0.25 -3.22
CA PHE A 98 -2.38 0.52 -2.46
C PHE A 98 -0.97 0.02 -2.70
N ILE A 99 -0.01 0.93 -2.61
CA ILE A 99 1.42 0.60 -2.64
C ILE A 99 2.06 1.11 -1.36
N ILE A 100 2.85 0.27 -0.71
CA ILE A 100 3.70 0.64 0.41
C ILE A 100 5.15 0.42 0.00
N VAL A 101 5.98 1.44 0.17
CA VAL A 101 7.43 1.36 0.00
C VAL A 101 8.06 1.30 1.37
N LEU A 102 8.75 0.20 1.67
CA LEU A 102 9.46 -0.02 2.93
C LEU A 102 10.94 0.24 2.72
N THR A 103 11.47 1.24 3.41
CA THR A 103 12.87 1.63 3.35
C THR A 103 13.68 0.89 4.41
N GLU A 104 14.90 0.50 4.07
CA GLU A 104 15.81 -0.19 5.00
C GLU A 104 15.18 -1.40 5.71
N ALA A 105 14.31 -2.12 5.02
CA ALA A 105 13.62 -3.29 5.52
C ALA A 105 14.13 -4.56 4.84
N SER A 106 14.63 -5.49 5.62
CA SER A 106 14.99 -6.83 5.16
C SER A 106 13.76 -7.60 4.67
N GLU A 107 13.97 -8.73 4.00
CA GLU A 107 12.89 -9.61 3.58
C GLU A 107 12.00 -10.04 4.76
N ASN A 108 12.62 -10.43 5.87
CA ASN A 108 11.88 -10.83 7.07
C ASN A 108 11.07 -9.68 7.68
N GLU A 109 11.64 -8.48 7.74
CA GLU A 109 10.94 -7.28 8.22
C GLU A 109 9.78 -6.90 7.29
N THR A 110 9.99 -7.01 5.99
CA THR A 110 8.96 -6.77 4.97
C THR A 110 7.78 -7.72 5.16
N LEU A 111 8.04 -9.02 5.30
CA LEU A 111 6.99 -10.02 5.51
C LEU A 111 6.27 -9.84 6.86
N ARG A 112 6.99 -9.51 7.91
CA ARG A 112 6.37 -9.22 9.23
C ARG A 112 5.46 -7.99 9.17
N THR A 113 5.90 -6.94 8.49
CA THR A 113 5.08 -5.72 8.31
C THR A 113 3.84 -6.02 7.51
N ALA A 114 3.97 -6.72 6.39
CA ALA A 114 2.84 -7.12 5.54
C ALA A 114 1.83 -7.99 6.32
N GLU A 115 2.30 -9.00 7.06
CA GLU A 115 1.43 -9.88 7.85
C GLU A 115 0.76 -9.14 9.01
N ARG A 116 1.44 -8.21 9.66
CA ARG A 116 0.87 -7.37 10.71
C ARG A 116 -0.26 -6.48 10.16
N ILE A 117 -0.08 -5.90 8.99
CA ILE A 117 -1.10 -5.12 8.28
C ILE A 117 -2.29 -6.02 7.92
N ARG A 118 -2.05 -7.15 7.28
CA ARG A 118 -3.08 -8.11 6.90
C ARG A 118 -3.92 -8.55 8.11
N SER A 119 -3.25 -9.00 9.16
CA SER A 119 -3.91 -9.45 10.39
C SER A 119 -4.69 -8.34 11.09
N ARG A 120 -4.17 -7.11 11.09
CA ARG A 120 -4.86 -5.95 11.65
C ARG A 120 -6.18 -5.68 10.94
N VAL A 121 -6.18 -5.72 9.61
CA VAL A 121 -7.40 -5.50 8.81
C VAL A 121 -8.39 -6.64 8.99
N GLU A 122 -7.93 -7.89 8.97
CA GLU A 122 -8.78 -9.07 9.20
C GLU A 122 -9.53 -9.02 10.55
N LYS A 123 -8.87 -8.48 11.58
CA LYS A 123 -9.46 -8.33 12.93
C LYS A 123 -10.31 -7.07 13.08
N THR A 124 -10.35 -6.20 12.08
CA THR A 124 -11.15 -4.98 12.13
C THR A 124 -12.62 -5.33 12.09
N LYS A 125 -13.34 -4.89 13.11
CA LYS A 125 -14.79 -5.04 13.17
C LYS A 125 -15.45 -3.84 12.50
N LEU A 126 -16.24 -4.10 11.49
CA LEU A 126 -17.07 -3.10 10.81
C LEU A 126 -18.50 -3.62 10.75
N LYS A 127 -19.43 -2.75 11.10
CA LYS A 127 -20.88 -3.06 10.98
C LYS A 127 -21.50 -2.26 9.85
N ALA A 128 -22.33 -2.92 9.07
CA ALA A 128 -23.21 -2.27 8.11
C ALA A 128 -24.31 -1.48 8.85
N ALA A 129 -25.02 -0.61 8.11
CA ALA A 129 -26.12 0.18 8.66
C ALA A 129 -27.24 -0.66 9.29
N ASN A 130 -27.44 -1.88 8.80
CA ASN A 130 -28.44 -2.84 9.32
C ASN A 130 -27.92 -3.67 10.51
N GLY A 131 -26.68 -3.43 10.98
CA GLY A 131 -26.08 -4.13 12.12
C GLY A 131 -25.33 -5.42 11.77
N GLU A 132 -25.35 -5.86 10.51
CA GLU A 132 -24.57 -7.03 10.07
C GLU A 132 -23.07 -6.76 10.09
N ASP A 133 -22.30 -7.79 10.41
CA ASP A 133 -20.84 -7.71 10.40
C ASP A 133 -20.30 -7.80 8.96
N ILE A 134 -19.39 -6.91 8.61
CA ILE A 134 -18.67 -6.91 7.33
C ILE A 134 -17.28 -7.47 7.56
N ALA A 135 -16.99 -8.61 6.94
CA ALA A 135 -15.67 -9.20 6.96
C ALA A 135 -14.73 -8.46 5.98
N LEU A 136 -13.55 -8.06 6.47
CA LEU A 136 -12.51 -7.42 5.68
C LEU A 136 -11.29 -8.31 5.60
N SER A 137 -10.67 -8.35 4.45
CA SER A 137 -9.34 -8.93 4.29
C SER A 137 -8.55 -8.24 3.17
N LEU A 138 -7.24 -8.43 3.21
CA LEU A 138 -6.31 -7.92 2.21
C LEU A 138 -5.55 -9.07 1.56
N SER A 139 -5.33 -8.96 0.26
CA SER A 139 -4.31 -9.72 -0.44
C SER A 139 -3.10 -8.82 -0.67
N ILE A 140 -1.91 -9.33 -0.38
CA ILE A 140 -0.67 -8.56 -0.41
C ILE A 140 0.39 -9.31 -1.21
N GLY A 141 0.93 -8.65 -2.23
CA GLY A 141 2.12 -9.08 -2.94
C GLY A 141 3.33 -8.27 -2.47
N ALA A 142 4.40 -8.94 -2.12
CA ALA A 142 5.64 -8.33 -1.68
C ALA A 142 6.78 -8.63 -2.66
N ALA A 143 7.67 -7.67 -2.88
CA ALA A 143 8.90 -7.87 -3.63
C ALA A 143 10.05 -7.09 -3.03
N MET A 144 11.24 -7.71 -3.02
CA MET A 144 12.47 -7.03 -2.67
C MET A 144 13.09 -6.36 -3.88
N PHE A 145 13.63 -5.16 -3.70
CA PHE A 145 14.44 -4.51 -4.72
C PHE A 145 15.68 -5.37 -5.04
N ASN A 146 15.87 -5.67 -6.31
CA ASN A 146 16.91 -6.57 -6.80
C ASN A 146 18.01 -5.87 -7.59
N GLY A 147 18.06 -4.54 -7.55
CA GLY A 147 19.05 -3.75 -8.28
C GLY A 147 18.63 -3.34 -9.71
N HIS A 148 17.46 -3.73 -10.18
CA HIS A 148 16.98 -3.32 -11.50
C HIS A 148 16.73 -1.81 -11.55
N PRO A 149 17.25 -1.07 -12.56
CA PRO A 149 17.19 0.39 -12.61
C PRO A 149 15.77 0.95 -12.82
N ASP A 150 14.88 0.17 -13.42
CA ASP A 150 13.50 0.56 -13.65
C ASP A 150 12.61 0.14 -12.47
N TYR A 151 12.08 1.13 -11.74
CA TYR A 151 11.20 0.90 -10.60
C TYR A 151 9.89 0.19 -11.00
N GLU A 152 9.41 0.35 -12.24
CA GLU A 152 8.20 -0.32 -12.73
C GLU A 152 8.36 -1.83 -12.71
N ARG A 153 9.60 -2.34 -12.88
CA ARG A 153 9.88 -3.77 -12.74
C ARG A 153 9.65 -4.25 -11.30
N LEU A 154 10.01 -3.48 -10.30
CA LEU A 154 9.76 -3.81 -8.90
C LEU A 154 8.26 -3.87 -8.60
N ILE A 155 7.50 -2.91 -9.11
CA ILE A 155 6.02 -2.93 -9.01
C ILE A 155 5.46 -4.16 -9.71
N GLN A 156 5.92 -4.47 -10.91
CA GLN A 156 5.44 -5.60 -11.69
C GLN A 156 5.61 -6.94 -10.95
N ILE A 157 6.79 -7.20 -10.40
CA ILE A 157 7.04 -8.47 -9.68
C ILE A 157 6.24 -8.56 -8.37
N ALA A 158 6.00 -7.44 -7.69
CA ALA A 158 5.10 -7.43 -6.54
C ALA A 158 3.64 -7.67 -6.95
N ASP A 159 3.22 -7.16 -8.10
CA ASP A 159 1.88 -7.41 -8.65
C ASP A 159 1.69 -8.88 -9.07
N GLU A 160 2.73 -9.52 -9.62
CA GLU A 160 2.74 -10.97 -9.87
C GLU A 160 2.51 -11.76 -8.56
N ALA A 161 3.17 -11.35 -7.47
CA ALA A 161 2.97 -11.96 -6.14
C ALA A 161 1.55 -11.71 -5.61
N LEU A 162 0.99 -10.52 -5.80
CA LEU A 162 -0.40 -10.21 -5.45
C LEU A 162 -1.39 -11.11 -6.20
N TYR A 163 -1.16 -11.33 -7.48
CA TYR A 163 -1.97 -12.24 -8.27
C TYR A 163 -1.95 -13.66 -7.69
N ILE A 164 -0.77 -14.15 -7.30
CA ILE A 164 -0.63 -15.45 -6.63
C ILE A 164 -1.40 -15.48 -5.30
N ALA A 165 -1.35 -14.41 -4.51
CA ALA A 165 -2.12 -14.30 -3.27
C ALA A 165 -3.63 -14.45 -3.55
N LYS A 166 -4.13 -13.83 -4.60
CA LYS A 166 -5.55 -13.90 -4.98
C LYS A 166 -5.97 -15.30 -5.41
N ILE A 167 -5.18 -15.98 -6.25
CA ILE A 167 -5.51 -17.34 -6.73
C ILE A 167 -5.37 -18.41 -5.64
N ARG A 168 -4.51 -18.19 -4.65
CA ARG A 168 -4.33 -19.10 -3.50
C ARG A 168 -5.37 -18.94 -2.40
N GLY A 169 -6.39 -18.10 -2.60
CA GLY A 169 -7.52 -17.98 -1.70
C GLY A 169 -7.64 -16.63 -0.99
N ARG A 170 -6.89 -15.61 -1.41
CA ARG A 170 -6.91 -14.26 -0.82
C ARG A 170 -6.49 -14.24 0.66
N ASN A 171 -6.66 -13.11 1.33
CA ASN A 171 -6.36 -12.92 2.74
C ASN A 171 -4.98 -13.48 3.13
N ARG A 172 -3.95 -13.10 2.40
CA ARG A 172 -2.58 -13.58 2.57
C ARG A 172 -1.53 -12.65 2.01
N VAL A 173 -0.31 -12.88 2.44
CA VAL A 173 0.90 -12.27 1.90
C VAL A 173 1.63 -13.32 1.04
N GLU A 174 2.01 -12.93 -0.16
CA GLU A 174 2.91 -13.71 -1.01
C GLU A 174 4.14 -12.87 -1.34
N LEU A 175 5.31 -13.48 -1.20
CA LEU A 175 6.58 -12.87 -1.60
C LEU A 175 6.94 -13.35 -3.00
N TRP A 176 7.25 -12.40 -3.89
CA TRP A 176 7.77 -12.75 -5.19
C TRP A 176 9.11 -13.46 -5.09
N LYS A 177 9.25 -14.57 -5.76
CA LYS A 177 10.52 -15.31 -5.92
C LYS A 177 10.76 -15.58 -7.38
N ALA A 178 11.99 -15.33 -7.84
CA ALA A 178 12.37 -15.70 -9.18
C ALA A 178 12.14 -17.19 -9.37
N SER A 179 11.51 -17.57 -10.48
CA SER A 179 11.45 -18.99 -10.88
C SER A 179 12.87 -19.49 -11.10
N LEU A 180 13.22 -20.60 -10.46
CA LEU A 180 14.48 -21.30 -10.70
C LEU A 180 14.50 -21.90 -12.10
#